data_23f1f93683dd4ebff56154c5982c8c85
#
_entry.id   23f1f93683dd4ebff56154c5982c8c85
#
_cell.length_a   1.000
_cell.length_b   1.000
_cell.length_c   1.000
_cell.angle_alpha   90.00
_cell.angle_beta   90.00
_cell.angle_gamma   90.00
#
_symmetry.space_group_name_H-M   'P 1'
#
loop_
_entity.id
_entity.type
_entity.pdbx_description
1 polymer ?
#
loop_
_entity_poly.entity_id
_entity_poly.type
_entity_poly.pdbx_seq_one_letter_code
_entity_poly.pdbx_strand_id
1 'polypeptide(L)'
;MIDTQERFSDEWWGDVLLAIALKLASLLVLAVVVRYLLHRMIDRLVARAAQTEPPKRVFGSRRAAKVVFGGTGIYSERRALRATTLGSLLKSIVTAVIGAIAVVMTLDILGYPIGPLLASAGIAGVALGFGAQNLVKDFLSGIFMLLEDQYGVGDVIDMGEASGTVEAVGLRVTRLRSVDGTVWYVRNGEVVRVGNSSHGWARTVLDVRIAYDEDIARVERLLADLVAEFAADPEWEPYVLEEPEVWGVENLAADSVVLRVVVKTQPLQQWKTARELRERIKRVFDAEGVQIPQMVPSRPPQEG
;
A
#
# COMPACT_ATOMS: atom_id res chain seq x y z
N MET A 1 64.77 -28.15 15.58
CA MET A 1 64.72 -28.08 17.04
C MET A 1 64.76 -26.59 17.36
N ILE A 2 63.61 -25.96 17.47
CA ILE A 2 63.50 -24.55 17.85
C ILE A 2 63.77 -24.50 19.35
N ASP A 3 64.74 -23.71 19.73
CA ASP A 3 65.28 -23.64 21.10
C ASP A 3 64.13 -23.25 22.07
N THR A 4 63.83 -24.16 22.99
CA THR A 4 62.78 -23.96 23.99
C THR A 4 63.07 -22.89 25.02
N GLN A 5 64.34 -22.37 25.05
CA GLN A 5 64.72 -21.27 25.92
C GLN A 5 64.39 -19.87 25.41
N GLU A 6 64.26 -19.66 24.09
CA GLU A 6 63.77 -18.38 23.54
C GLU A 6 62.28 -18.10 23.82
N ARG A 7 61.50 -19.15 24.11
CA ARG A 7 60.08 -19.04 24.42
C ARG A 7 59.75 -18.39 25.77
N PHE A 8 60.73 -18.19 26.63
CA PHE A 8 60.55 -17.68 27.99
C PHE A 8 61.43 -16.45 28.29
N SER A 9 62.00 -15.77 27.26
CA SER A 9 62.64 -14.53 27.44
C SER A 9 61.65 -13.39 27.72
N ASP A 10 61.94 -12.47 28.60
CA ASP A 10 61.14 -11.29 28.92
C ASP A 10 60.88 -10.43 27.68
N GLU A 11 61.75 -10.43 26.70
CA GLU A 11 61.60 -9.76 25.39
C GLU A 11 60.43 -10.39 24.56
N TRP A 12 60.30 -11.73 24.50
CA TRP A 12 59.25 -12.42 23.76
C TRP A 12 57.86 -12.10 24.34
N TRP A 13 57.71 -12.08 25.67
CA TRP A 13 56.49 -11.66 26.33
C TRP A 13 56.15 -10.19 26.06
N GLY A 14 57.18 -9.34 26.03
CA GLY A 14 57.03 -7.91 25.68
C GLY A 14 56.43 -7.72 24.27
N ASP A 15 56.98 -8.44 23.29
CA ASP A 15 56.50 -8.34 21.89
C ASP A 15 55.08 -8.88 21.71
N VAL A 16 54.74 -9.98 22.38
CA VAL A 16 53.35 -10.54 22.33
C VAL A 16 52.35 -9.60 22.97
N LEU A 17 52.67 -9.05 24.15
CA LEU A 17 51.79 -8.09 24.84
C LEU A 17 51.64 -6.80 24.03
N LEU A 18 52.72 -6.30 23.43
CA LEU A 18 52.68 -5.14 22.56
C LEU A 18 51.81 -5.38 21.32
N ALA A 19 51.93 -6.55 20.69
CA ALA A 19 51.12 -6.93 19.53
C ALA A 19 49.60 -7.02 19.87
N ILE A 20 49.25 -7.62 21.02
CA ILE A 20 47.87 -7.66 21.51
C ILE A 20 47.35 -6.25 21.81
N ALA A 21 48.16 -5.42 22.50
CA ALA A 21 47.77 -4.04 22.82
C ALA A 21 47.52 -3.21 21.55
N LEU A 22 48.39 -3.34 20.53
CA LEU A 22 48.21 -2.68 19.24
C LEU A 22 46.96 -3.14 18.50
N LYS A 23 46.64 -4.45 18.50
CA LYS A 23 45.41 -4.99 17.91
C LYS A 23 44.18 -4.46 18.63
N LEU A 24 44.17 -4.44 19.95
CA LEU A 24 43.05 -3.90 20.74
C LEU A 24 42.89 -2.39 20.52
N ALA A 25 43.98 -1.63 20.50
CA ALA A 25 43.96 -0.20 20.21
C ALA A 25 43.39 0.08 18.79
N SER A 26 43.84 -0.67 17.78
CA SER A 26 43.35 -0.53 16.41
C SER A 26 41.88 -0.88 16.29
N LEU A 27 41.43 -1.94 16.97
CA LEU A 27 40.00 -2.32 17.01
C LEU A 27 39.13 -1.21 17.66
N LEU A 28 39.61 -0.66 18.80
CA LEU A 28 38.91 0.42 19.48
C LEU A 28 38.81 1.68 18.60
N VAL A 29 39.92 2.09 17.98
CA VAL A 29 39.92 3.22 17.05
C VAL A 29 38.96 2.98 15.88
N LEU A 30 38.99 1.79 15.27
CA LEU A 30 38.10 1.42 14.17
C LEU A 30 36.62 1.49 14.61
N ALA A 31 36.31 0.90 15.77
CA ALA A 31 34.92 0.91 16.31
C ALA A 31 34.43 2.34 16.56
N VAL A 32 35.29 3.21 17.15
CA VAL A 32 34.94 4.62 17.39
C VAL A 32 34.77 5.39 16.09
N VAL A 33 35.62 5.19 15.08
CA VAL A 33 35.54 5.84 13.78
C VAL A 33 34.29 5.42 13.05
N VAL A 34 34.02 4.11 12.97
CA VAL A 34 32.80 3.58 12.31
C VAL A 34 31.54 4.11 13.00
N ARG A 35 31.51 4.06 14.34
CA ARG A 35 30.38 4.62 15.12
C ARG A 35 30.18 6.10 14.81
N TYR A 36 31.24 6.89 14.83
CA TYR A 36 31.17 8.33 14.55
C TYR A 36 30.63 8.61 13.15
N LEU A 37 31.15 7.90 12.13
CA LEU A 37 30.69 8.06 10.75
C LEU A 37 29.23 7.70 10.59
N LEU A 38 28.78 6.57 11.16
CA LEU A 38 27.38 6.13 11.09
C LEU A 38 26.45 7.10 11.85
N HIS A 39 26.84 7.56 13.04
CA HIS A 39 26.04 8.57 13.77
C HIS A 39 25.94 9.86 12.97
N ARG A 40 27.05 10.34 12.37
CA ARG A 40 27.02 11.54 11.53
C ARG A 40 26.16 11.38 10.28
N MET A 41 26.13 10.18 9.69
CA MET A 41 25.26 9.85 8.56
C MET A 41 23.79 9.89 8.99
N ILE A 42 23.45 9.26 10.12
CA ILE A 42 22.08 9.30 10.68
C ILE A 42 21.64 10.73 10.96
N ASP A 43 22.50 11.56 11.58
CA ASP A 43 22.18 12.98 11.85
C ASP A 43 21.89 13.76 10.57
N ARG A 44 22.66 13.53 9.51
CA ARG A 44 22.42 14.16 8.19
C ARG A 44 21.09 13.72 7.56
N LEU A 45 20.75 12.42 7.67
CA LEU A 45 19.49 11.89 7.15
C LEU A 45 18.30 12.45 7.93
N VAL A 46 18.38 12.48 9.26
CA VAL A 46 17.35 13.05 10.14
C VAL A 46 17.15 14.54 9.87
N ALA A 47 18.23 15.30 9.74
CA ALA A 47 18.16 16.73 9.43
C ALA A 47 17.49 17.00 8.06
N ARG A 48 17.81 16.20 7.03
CA ARG A 48 17.14 16.29 5.73
C ARG A 48 15.67 15.93 5.81
N ALA A 49 15.31 14.84 6.50
CA ALA A 49 13.93 14.41 6.68
C ALA A 49 13.08 15.45 7.44
N ALA A 50 13.69 16.15 8.40
CA ALA A 50 13.03 17.23 9.15
C ALA A 50 12.81 18.51 8.30
N GLN A 51 13.66 18.77 7.30
CA GLN A 51 13.63 20.00 6.47
C GLN A 51 12.84 19.84 5.16
N THR A 52 12.41 18.62 4.78
CA THR A 52 11.69 18.41 3.51
C THR A 52 10.31 19.07 3.58
N GLU A 53 10.18 20.24 2.94
CA GLU A 53 8.88 20.87 2.67
C GLU A 53 8.01 19.91 1.83
N PRO A 54 6.68 19.89 2.03
CA PRO A 54 5.78 19.12 1.17
C PRO A 54 5.93 19.58 -0.29
N PRO A 55 5.85 18.67 -1.27
CA PRO A 55 6.07 19.01 -2.67
C PRO A 55 5.11 20.10 -3.11
N LYS A 56 5.64 21.23 -3.55
CA LYS A 56 4.90 22.46 -3.97
C LYS A 56 4.05 22.26 -5.24
N ARG A 57 4.01 21.06 -5.86
CA ARG A 57 3.49 20.86 -7.22
C ARG A 57 2.14 20.15 -7.34
N VAL A 58 1.43 19.80 -6.27
CA VAL A 58 0.17 19.02 -6.38
C VAL A 58 -1.09 19.89 -6.45
N PHE A 59 -1.04 21.16 -6.08
CA PHE A 59 -2.21 22.04 -6.14
C PHE A 59 -1.86 23.39 -6.78
N GLY A 60 -2.48 23.67 -7.90
CA GLY A 60 -2.28 24.87 -8.73
C GLY A 60 -2.69 26.20 -8.10
N SER A 61 -2.99 26.30 -6.80
CA SER A 61 -3.17 27.56 -6.11
C SER A 61 -2.67 27.53 -4.66
N ARG A 62 -1.90 28.56 -4.30
CA ARG A 62 -1.40 28.80 -2.93
C ARG A 62 -2.51 28.89 -1.87
N ARG A 63 -3.75 29.27 -2.27
CA ARG A 63 -4.90 29.38 -1.36
C ARG A 63 -5.49 28.04 -0.99
N ALA A 64 -5.61 27.08 -1.92
CA ALA A 64 -6.10 25.74 -1.66
C ALA A 64 -5.15 24.95 -0.75
N ALA A 65 -3.83 25.05 -0.97
CA ALA A 65 -2.83 24.45 -0.11
C ALA A 65 -2.89 24.99 1.34
N LYS A 66 -3.17 26.28 1.52
CA LYS A 66 -3.25 26.89 2.86
C LYS A 66 -4.52 26.51 3.63
N VAL A 67 -5.63 26.20 2.95
CA VAL A 67 -6.89 25.77 3.57
C VAL A 67 -6.83 24.27 3.95
N VAL A 68 -6.23 23.43 3.10
CA VAL A 68 -6.09 21.99 3.34
C VAL A 68 -4.95 21.68 4.33
N PHE A 69 -3.89 22.51 4.35
CA PHE A 69 -2.72 22.35 5.22
C PHE A 69 -2.59 23.49 6.25
N GLY A 70 -3.68 24.19 6.57
CA GLY A 70 -3.73 25.31 7.53
C GLY A 70 -3.30 25.01 8.97
N GLY A 71 -2.82 23.79 9.24
CA GLY A 71 -2.16 23.38 10.48
C GLY A 71 -0.63 23.20 10.32
N THR A 72 0.03 24.00 9.49
CA THR A 72 1.43 23.83 9.08
C THR A 72 2.46 23.80 10.24
N GLY A 73 2.19 24.42 11.38
CA GLY A 73 3.07 24.37 12.55
C GLY A 73 3.08 23.00 13.24
N ILE A 74 1.91 22.45 13.51
CA ILE A 74 1.75 21.21 14.30
C ILE A 74 2.24 19.98 13.50
N TYR A 75 2.05 19.95 12.17
CA TYR A 75 2.50 18.82 11.33
C TYR A 75 4.02 18.82 11.15
N SER A 76 4.64 19.99 11.01
CA SER A 76 6.11 20.12 10.92
C SER A 76 6.79 19.76 12.24
N GLU A 77 6.26 20.20 13.38
CA GLU A 77 6.75 19.84 14.71
C GLU A 77 6.66 18.34 15.01
N ARG A 78 5.51 17.72 14.74
CA ARG A 78 5.33 16.27 14.90
C ARG A 78 6.27 15.46 13.99
N ARG A 79 6.55 15.95 12.78
CA ARG A 79 7.50 15.30 11.87
C ARG A 79 8.93 15.42 12.39
N ALA A 80 9.34 16.61 12.84
CA ALA A 80 10.66 16.82 13.42
C ALA A 80 10.88 15.97 14.68
N LEU A 81 9.88 15.91 15.59
CA LEU A 81 9.93 15.06 16.79
C LEU A 81 10.05 13.57 16.44
N ARG A 82 9.29 13.09 15.44
CA ARG A 82 9.41 11.69 14.98
C ARG A 82 10.76 11.40 14.37
N ALA A 83 11.29 12.31 13.55
CA ALA A 83 12.60 12.15 12.93
C ALA A 83 13.72 12.10 13.98
N THR A 84 13.69 12.95 15.00
CA THR A 84 14.67 12.95 16.08
C THR A 84 14.58 11.69 16.95
N THR A 85 13.37 11.24 17.29
CA THR A 85 13.16 10.00 18.05
C THR A 85 13.66 8.77 17.27
N LEU A 86 13.30 8.65 15.98
CA LEU A 86 13.80 7.59 15.11
C LEU A 86 15.35 7.64 14.97
N GLY A 87 15.90 8.84 14.84
CA GLY A 87 17.36 9.03 14.80
C GLY A 87 18.06 8.55 16.06
N SER A 88 17.52 8.85 17.24
CA SER A 88 18.09 8.39 18.51
C SER A 88 17.99 6.87 18.66
N LEU A 89 16.88 6.24 18.27
CA LEU A 89 16.74 4.79 18.25
C LEU A 89 17.74 4.11 17.32
N LEU A 90 17.90 4.62 16.08
CA LEU A 90 18.88 4.10 15.12
C LEU A 90 20.31 4.20 15.66
N LYS A 91 20.68 5.33 16.29
CA LYS A 91 21.99 5.48 16.91
C LYS A 91 22.23 4.48 18.05
N SER A 92 21.19 4.23 18.86
CA SER A 92 21.28 3.23 19.94
C SER A 92 21.48 1.83 19.39
N ILE A 93 20.74 1.45 18.34
CA ILE A 93 20.90 0.14 17.66
C ILE A 93 22.31 0.01 17.07
N VAL A 94 22.78 1.01 16.33
CA VAL A 94 24.13 1.03 15.74
C VAL A 94 25.19 0.89 16.82
N THR A 95 25.05 1.62 17.93
CA THR A 95 26.00 1.55 19.06
C THR A 95 26.00 0.15 19.69
N ALA A 96 24.84 -0.46 19.89
CA ALA A 96 24.72 -1.80 20.45
C ALA A 96 25.36 -2.86 19.54
N VAL A 97 25.11 -2.78 18.23
CA VAL A 97 25.69 -3.71 17.24
C VAL A 97 27.21 -3.59 17.17
N ILE A 98 27.76 -2.35 17.06
CA ILE A 98 29.18 -2.13 17.02
C ILE A 98 29.82 -2.59 18.33
N GLY A 99 29.18 -2.31 19.47
CA GLY A 99 29.66 -2.77 20.78
C GLY A 99 29.74 -4.29 20.89
N ALA A 100 28.67 -5.00 20.44
CA ALA A 100 28.64 -6.46 20.42
C ALA A 100 29.76 -7.05 19.55
N ILE A 101 29.97 -6.51 18.35
CA ILE A 101 31.03 -6.95 17.44
C ILE A 101 32.40 -6.66 18.07
N ALA A 102 32.61 -5.48 18.65
CA ALA A 102 33.86 -5.13 19.31
C ALA A 102 34.19 -6.05 20.49
N VAL A 103 33.19 -6.44 21.30
CA VAL A 103 33.34 -7.39 22.39
C VAL A 103 33.78 -8.76 21.86
N VAL A 104 33.10 -9.30 20.85
CA VAL A 104 33.47 -10.59 20.26
C VAL A 104 34.85 -10.59 19.69
N MET A 105 35.23 -9.54 18.93
CA MET A 105 36.60 -9.38 18.38
C MET A 105 37.65 -9.22 19.47
N THR A 106 37.34 -8.54 20.58
CA THR A 106 38.24 -8.42 21.73
C THR A 106 38.50 -9.77 22.36
N LEU A 107 37.47 -10.60 22.54
CA LEU A 107 37.62 -11.96 23.08
C LEU A 107 38.48 -12.85 22.17
N ASP A 108 38.30 -12.72 20.84
CA ASP A 108 39.11 -13.44 19.85
C ASP A 108 40.59 -13.07 19.94
N ILE A 109 40.89 -11.75 20.00
CA ILE A 109 42.26 -11.24 20.17
C ILE A 109 42.90 -11.77 21.46
N LEU A 110 42.14 -11.93 22.53
CA LEU A 110 42.56 -12.45 23.81
C LEU A 110 42.70 -13.98 23.83
N GLY A 111 42.33 -14.67 22.72
CA GLY A 111 42.46 -16.13 22.58
C GLY A 111 41.30 -16.92 23.19
N TYR A 112 40.19 -16.28 23.54
CA TYR A 112 38.99 -17.01 23.99
C TYR A 112 38.26 -17.69 22.83
N PRO A 113 37.68 -18.90 23.05
CA PRO A 113 36.94 -19.60 22.00
C PRO A 113 35.61 -18.87 21.68
N ILE A 114 35.58 -18.15 20.56
CA ILE A 114 34.36 -17.38 20.13
C ILE A 114 33.31 -18.24 19.42
N GLY A 115 33.61 -19.51 19.10
CA GLY A 115 32.70 -20.41 18.39
C GLY A 115 31.30 -20.48 18.99
N PRO A 116 31.13 -20.74 20.30
CA PRO A 116 29.82 -20.77 20.96
C PRO A 116 29.08 -19.41 20.91
N LEU A 117 29.81 -18.30 20.97
CA LEU A 117 29.24 -16.96 20.86
C LEU A 117 28.70 -16.71 19.45
N LEU A 118 29.47 -17.07 18.42
CA LEU A 118 29.03 -16.95 17.02
C LEU A 118 27.83 -17.85 16.73
N ALA A 119 27.82 -19.08 17.27
CA ALA A 119 26.68 -19.99 17.12
C ALA A 119 25.40 -19.40 17.75
N SER A 120 25.49 -18.89 18.99
CA SER A 120 24.36 -18.25 19.66
C SER A 120 23.89 -16.96 18.97
N ALA A 121 24.83 -16.14 18.50
CA ALA A 121 24.54 -14.96 17.70
C ALA A 121 23.84 -15.31 16.36
N GLY A 122 24.25 -16.42 15.72
CA GLY A 122 23.61 -16.96 14.53
C GLY A 122 22.14 -17.35 14.78
N ILE A 123 21.87 -18.08 15.86
CA ILE A 123 20.50 -18.44 16.26
C ILE A 123 19.65 -17.18 16.54
N ALA A 124 20.21 -16.23 17.28
CA ALA A 124 19.54 -14.95 17.55
C ALA A 124 19.27 -14.16 16.25
N GLY A 125 20.22 -14.18 15.30
CA GLY A 125 20.08 -13.56 13.98
C GLY A 125 18.95 -14.18 13.16
N VAL A 126 18.82 -15.51 13.16
CA VAL A 126 17.71 -16.22 12.50
C VAL A 126 16.37 -15.85 13.14
N ALA A 127 16.28 -15.83 14.46
CA ALA A 127 15.08 -15.45 15.18
C ALA A 127 14.66 -14.00 14.87
N LEU A 128 15.60 -13.05 14.83
CA LEU A 128 15.37 -11.68 14.45
C LEU A 128 14.94 -11.57 12.98
N GLY A 129 15.53 -12.39 12.08
CA GLY A 129 15.15 -12.46 10.67
C GLY A 129 13.71 -12.88 10.48
N PHE A 130 13.26 -13.93 11.17
CA PHE A 130 11.85 -14.33 11.18
C PHE A 130 10.93 -13.24 11.75
N GLY A 131 11.35 -12.57 12.84
CA GLY A 131 10.61 -11.45 13.41
C GLY A 131 10.49 -10.25 12.46
N ALA A 132 11.46 -10.03 11.57
CA ALA A 132 11.48 -8.95 10.60
C ALA A 132 10.90 -9.33 9.22
N GLN A 133 10.51 -10.58 8.98
CA GLN A 133 10.07 -11.10 7.68
C GLN A 133 8.96 -10.26 7.05
N ASN A 134 7.96 -9.84 7.83
CA ASN A 134 6.85 -9.03 7.35
C ASN A 134 7.31 -7.63 6.88
N LEU A 135 8.32 -7.05 7.52
CA LEU A 135 8.88 -5.77 7.07
C LEU A 135 9.52 -5.92 5.68
N VAL A 136 10.32 -6.97 5.49
CA VAL A 136 10.96 -7.25 4.19
C VAL A 136 9.91 -7.49 3.12
N LYS A 137 8.87 -8.28 3.42
CA LYS A 137 7.74 -8.52 2.52
C LYS A 137 7.03 -7.22 2.13
N ASP A 138 6.72 -6.36 3.11
CA ASP A 138 6.06 -5.06 2.86
C ASP A 138 6.87 -4.20 1.89
N PHE A 139 8.18 -4.09 2.10
CA PHE A 139 9.08 -3.28 1.27
C PHE A 139 9.21 -3.83 -0.14
N LEU A 140 9.43 -5.13 -0.30
CA LEU A 140 9.57 -5.76 -1.61
C LEU A 140 8.27 -5.63 -2.41
N SER A 141 7.12 -5.92 -1.79
CA SER A 141 5.82 -5.74 -2.44
C SER A 141 5.62 -4.29 -2.90
N GLY A 142 5.92 -3.30 -2.05
CA GLY A 142 5.80 -1.89 -2.42
C GLY A 142 6.71 -1.47 -3.57
N ILE A 143 7.94 -2.01 -3.63
CA ILE A 143 8.86 -1.76 -4.75
C ILE A 143 8.28 -2.33 -6.05
N PHE A 144 7.80 -3.59 -6.05
CA PHE A 144 7.24 -4.21 -7.25
C PHE A 144 5.95 -3.53 -7.70
N MET A 145 5.04 -3.17 -6.79
CA MET A 145 3.82 -2.41 -7.11
C MET A 145 4.13 -1.11 -7.85
N LEU A 146 5.20 -0.40 -7.44
CA LEU A 146 5.64 0.84 -8.10
C LEU A 146 6.36 0.59 -9.42
N LEU A 147 7.20 -0.46 -9.51
CA LEU A 147 7.94 -0.79 -10.74
C LEU A 147 7.04 -1.31 -11.86
N GLU A 148 5.99 -2.06 -11.49
CA GLU A 148 5.02 -2.63 -12.42
C GLU A 148 3.88 -1.67 -12.76
N ASP A 149 3.86 -0.46 -12.16
CA ASP A 149 2.82 0.56 -12.35
C ASP A 149 1.40 0.01 -12.15
N GLN A 150 1.22 -0.85 -11.12
CA GLN A 150 -0.07 -1.48 -10.85
C GLN A 150 -1.14 -0.45 -10.49
N TYR A 151 -0.77 0.63 -9.82
CA TYR A 151 -1.62 1.79 -9.50
C TYR A 151 -0.79 3.01 -9.09
N GLY A 152 -1.39 4.19 -9.28
CA GLY A 152 -0.82 5.48 -8.91
C GLY A 152 -1.71 6.31 -7.96
N VAL A 153 -1.20 7.46 -7.55
CA VAL A 153 -1.98 8.43 -6.75
C VAL A 153 -3.11 8.99 -7.60
N GLY A 154 -4.34 8.87 -7.11
CA GLY A 154 -5.57 9.29 -7.79
C GLY A 154 -6.38 8.12 -8.35
N ASP A 155 -5.80 6.92 -8.49
CA ASP A 155 -6.54 5.73 -8.93
C ASP A 155 -7.53 5.27 -7.88
N VAL A 156 -8.63 4.71 -8.34
CA VAL A 156 -9.60 4.00 -7.51
C VAL A 156 -9.30 2.51 -7.58
N ILE A 157 -8.88 1.96 -6.45
CA ILE A 157 -8.44 0.57 -6.37
C ILE A 157 -9.20 -0.22 -5.30
N ASP A 158 -9.20 -1.53 -5.48
CA ASP A 158 -9.68 -2.53 -4.52
C ASP A 158 -8.52 -3.44 -4.13
N MET A 159 -8.21 -3.48 -2.83
CA MET A 159 -7.18 -4.34 -2.23
C MET A 159 -7.79 -5.49 -1.41
N GLY A 160 -9.08 -5.78 -1.60
CA GLY A 160 -9.85 -6.78 -0.86
C GLY A 160 -10.65 -6.15 0.28
N GLU A 161 -10.09 -6.07 1.48
CA GLU A 161 -10.79 -5.50 2.65
C GLU A 161 -10.89 -3.97 2.61
N ALA A 162 -10.06 -3.31 1.81
CA ALA A 162 -10.04 -1.86 1.64
C ALA A 162 -10.15 -1.48 0.17
N SER A 163 -11.08 -0.58 -0.14
CA SER A 163 -11.23 0.01 -1.46
C SER A 163 -11.37 1.53 -1.37
N GLY A 164 -10.90 2.24 -2.39
CA GLY A 164 -10.97 3.69 -2.43
C GLY A 164 -9.95 4.33 -3.35
N THR A 165 -9.88 5.66 -3.30
CA THR A 165 -8.91 6.45 -4.06
C THR A 165 -7.56 6.43 -3.37
N VAL A 166 -6.50 6.18 -4.13
CA VAL A 166 -5.11 6.22 -3.65
C VAL A 166 -4.70 7.66 -3.35
N GLU A 167 -4.38 7.94 -2.09
CA GLU A 167 -3.86 9.25 -1.67
C GLU A 167 -2.34 9.30 -1.64
N ALA A 168 -1.70 8.18 -1.32
CA ALA A 168 -0.24 8.07 -1.29
C ALA A 168 0.19 6.62 -1.42
N VAL A 169 1.27 6.40 -2.17
CA VAL A 169 1.94 5.11 -2.29
C VAL A 169 3.30 5.22 -1.63
N GLY A 170 3.49 4.47 -0.54
CA GLY A 170 4.77 4.35 0.15
C GLY A 170 5.40 2.99 -0.09
N LEU A 171 6.69 2.83 0.23
CA LEU A 171 7.38 1.54 0.09
C LEU A 171 6.78 0.44 0.98
N ARG A 172 6.28 0.79 2.16
CA ARG A 172 5.72 -0.17 3.11
C ARG A 172 4.20 -0.16 3.18
N VAL A 173 3.58 1.01 3.00
CA VAL A 173 2.15 1.23 3.23
C VAL A 173 1.59 2.07 2.11
N THR A 174 0.46 1.64 1.55
CA THR A 174 -0.38 2.43 0.66
C THR A 174 -1.54 3.04 1.45
N ARG A 175 -1.84 4.30 1.19
CA ARG A 175 -2.95 5.02 1.82
C ARG A 175 -4.08 5.24 0.83
N LEU A 176 -5.26 4.78 1.19
CA LEU A 176 -6.49 4.89 0.42
C LEU A 176 -7.51 5.74 1.17
N ARG A 177 -8.41 6.40 0.44
CA ARG A 177 -9.61 7.02 0.99
C ARG A 177 -10.85 6.41 0.36
N SER A 178 -11.68 5.78 1.19
CA SER A 178 -12.99 5.27 0.78
C SER A 178 -13.98 6.39 0.48
N VAL A 179 -15.06 6.06 -0.22
CA VAL A 179 -16.14 7.00 -0.58
C VAL A 179 -16.79 7.64 0.64
N ASP A 180 -16.85 6.94 1.76
CA ASP A 180 -17.35 7.42 3.06
C ASP A 180 -16.39 8.35 3.81
N GLY A 181 -15.17 8.57 3.25
CA GLY A 181 -14.13 9.40 3.83
C GLY A 181 -13.16 8.66 4.76
N THR A 182 -13.36 7.37 5.01
CA THR A 182 -12.44 6.55 5.82
C THR A 182 -11.06 6.48 5.16
N VAL A 183 -10.01 6.71 5.93
CA VAL A 183 -8.62 6.58 5.46
C VAL A 183 -8.05 5.25 5.91
N TRP A 184 -7.71 4.41 4.93
CA TRP A 184 -7.09 3.10 5.12
C TRP A 184 -5.58 3.18 4.96
N TYR A 185 -4.86 2.52 5.85
CA TYR A 185 -3.41 2.34 5.80
C TYR A 185 -3.13 0.85 5.60
N VAL A 186 -3.00 0.44 4.34
CA VAL A 186 -2.82 -0.96 3.96
C VAL A 186 -1.34 -1.27 3.85
N ARG A 187 -0.85 -2.31 4.53
CA ARG A 187 0.53 -2.79 4.41
C ARG A 187 0.69 -3.50 3.06
N ASN A 188 1.69 -3.09 2.28
CA ASN A 188 1.87 -3.61 0.93
C ASN A 188 2.09 -5.13 0.90
N GLY A 189 2.74 -5.69 1.92
CA GLY A 189 2.96 -7.13 2.04
C GLY A 189 1.72 -7.96 2.38
N GLU A 190 0.60 -7.34 2.77
CA GLU A 190 -0.69 -8.02 3.01
C GLU A 190 -1.57 -8.06 1.78
N VAL A 191 -1.26 -7.24 0.78
CA VAL A 191 -2.01 -7.17 -0.46
C VAL A 191 -1.69 -8.39 -1.32
N VAL A 192 -2.69 -9.23 -1.55
CA VAL A 192 -2.59 -10.45 -2.37
C VAL A 192 -2.95 -10.15 -3.82
N ARG A 193 -3.89 -9.21 -4.02
CA ARG A 193 -4.37 -8.78 -5.33
C ARG A 193 -4.76 -7.31 -5.29
N VAL A 194 -4.65 -6.63 -6.42
CA VAL A 194 -5.15 -5.28 -6.63
C VAL A 194 -6.07 -5.27 -7.83
N GLY A 195 -7.27 -4.73 -7.67
CA GLY A 195 -8.15 -4.37 -8.76
C GLY A 195 -8.08 -2.87 -9.00
N ASN A 196 -7.63 -2.42 -10.18
CA ASN A 196 -7.58 -1.01 -10.54
C ASN A 196 -8.77 -0.66 -11.44
N SER A 197 -9.70 0.17 -10.93
CA SER A 197 -10.90 0.62 -11.66
C SER A 197 -10.68 1.88 -12.49
N SER A 198 -9.44 2.39 -12.55
CA SER A 198 -9.07 3.62 -13.24
C SER A 198 -8.15 3.38 -14.41
N HIS A 199 -7.71 2.14 -14.66
CA HIS A 199 -6.69 1.84 -15.65
C HIS A 199 -7.32 1.47 -17.01
N GLY A 200 -6.95 2.20 -18.05
CA GLY A 200 -7.32 1.94 -19.43
C GLY A 200 -8.78 2.27 -19.74
N TRP A 201 -9.71 1.43 -19.37
CA TRP A 201 -11.15 1.61 -19.57
C TRP A 201 -11.94 1.04 -18.37
N ALA A 202 -13.19 1.47 -18.26
CA ALA A 202 -14.11 0.94 -17.27
C ALA A 202 -15.40 0.45 -17.94
N ARG A 203 -16.19 -0.31 -17.22
CA ARG A 203 -17.47 -0.81 -17.71
C ARG A 203 -18.56 -0.57 -16.67
N THR A 204 -19.65 0.05 -17.11
CA THR A 204 -20.89 0.07 -16.38
C THR A 204 -21.62 -1.23 -16.66
N VAL A 205 -21.93 -1.99 -15.64
CA VAL A 205 -22.76 -3.20 -15.71
C VAL A 205 -24.02 -2.92 -14.88
N LEU A 206 -25.18 -2.99 -15.53
CA LEU A 206 -26.47 -2.77 -14.89
C LEU A 206 -27.33 -4.03 -15.01
N ASP A 207 -27.69 -4.58 -13.88
CA ASP A 207 -28.66 -5.66 -13.76
C ASP A 207 -30.05 -5.04 -13.52
N VAL A 208 -30.89 -5.09 -14.55
CA VAL A 208 -32.23 -4.50 -14.58
C VAL A 208 -33.23 -5.60 -14.32
N ARG A 209 -33.98 -5.48 -13.24
CA ARG A 209 -35.04 -6.46 -12.87
C ARG A 209 -36.37 -6.07 -13.48
N ILE A 210 -37.05 -7.02 -14.14
CA ILE A 210 -38.41 -6.91 -14.66
C ILE A 210 -39.27 -7.99 -14.05
N ALA A 211 -40.61 -7.80 -14.05
CA ALA A 211 -41.54 -8.81 -13.59
C ALA A 211 -41.44 -10.07 -14.44
N TYR A 212 -41.72 -11.23 -13.85
CA TYR A 212 -41.51 -12.54 -14.49
C TYR A 212 -42.40 -12.76 -15.72
N ASP A 213 -43.54 -12.12 -15.77
CA ASP A 213 -44.56 -12.20 -16.82
C ASP A 213 -44.39 -11.15 -17.94
N GLU A 214 -43.35 -10.31 -17.86
CA GLU A 214 -43.04 -9.34 -18.91
C GLU A 214 -42.49 -10.01 -20.19
N ASP A 215 -42.77 -9.40 -21.34
CA ASP A 215 -42.21 -9.81 -22.63
C ASP A 215 -40.70 -9.40 -22.71
N ILE A 216 -39.86 -10.37 -22.49
CA ILE A 216 -38.39 -10.19 -22.49
C ILE A 216 -37.92 -9.54 -23.79
N ALA A 217 -38.38 -10.03 -24.96
CA ALA A 217 -37.92 -9.52 -26.26
C ALA A 217 -38.35 -8.06 -26.51
N ARG A 218 -39.50 -7.65 -25.96
CA ARG A 218 -39.94 -6.25 -25.99
C ARG A 218 -39.06 -5.40 -25.11
N VAL A 219 -38.77 -5.84 -23.87
CA VAL A 219 -37.95 -5.05 -22.93
C VAL A 219 -36.50 -4.97 -23.38
N GLU A 220 -35.95 -6.04 -23.95
CA GLU A 220 -34.59 -5.99 -24.54
C GLU A 220 -34.46 -4.94 -25.63
N ARG A 221 -35.49 -4.83 -26.53
CA ARG A 221 -35.50 -3.80 -27.56
C ARG A 221 -35.57 -2.39 -26.96
N LEU A 222 -36.45 -2.18 -25.96
CA LEU A 222 -36.55 -0.90 -25.27
C LEU A 222 -35.24 -0.49 -24.61
N LEU A 223 -34.53 -1.44 -23.98
CA LEU A 223 -33.24 -1.19 -23.39
C LEU A 223 -32.18 -0.91 -24.45
N ALA A 224 -32.18 -1.63 -25.57
CA ALA A 224 -31.22 -1.39 -26.67
C ALA A 224 -31.41 0.00 -27.28
N ASP A 225 -32.65 0.42 -27.56
CA ASP A 225 -32.97 1.75 -28.08
C ASP A 225 -32.55 2.85 -27.09
N LEU A 226 -32.81 2.67 -25.79
CA LEU A 226 -32.44 3.60 -24.72
C LEU A 226 -30.93 3.77 -24.62
N VAL A 227 -30.16 2.68 -24.64
CA VAL A 227 -28.71 2.81 -24.50
C VAL A 227 -28.04 3.31 -25.75
N ALA A 228 -28.61 3.07 -26.93
CA ALA A 228 -28.17 3.67 -28.19
C ALA A 228 -28.40 5.19 -28.18
N GLU A 229 -29.59 5.65 -27.73
CA GLU A 229 -29.89 7.07 -27.55
C GLU A 229 -28.94 7.71 -26.52
N PHE A 230 -28.68 7.02 -25.41
CA PHE A 230 -27.72 7.50 -24.40
C PHE A 230 -26.32 7.68 -24.98
N ALA A 231 -25.83 6.74 -25.79
CA ALA A 231 -24.51 6.83 -26.40
C ALA A 231 -24.39 7.94 -27.45
N ALA A 232 -25.51 8.28 -28.10
CA ALA A 232 -25.58 9.37 -29.08
C ALA A 232 -25.80 10.76 -28.44
N ASP A 233 -26.08 10.82 -27.14
CA ASP A 233 -26.28 12.07 -26.42
C ASP A 233 -24.97 12.87 -26.33
N PRO A 234 -24.91 14.14 -26.82
CA PRO A 234 -23.69 14.96 -26.82
C PRO A 234 -23.04 15.15 -25.45
N GLU A 235 -23.78 15.03 -24.36
CA GLU A 235 -23.25 15.08 -22.99
C GLU A 235 -22.46 13.81 -22.64
N TRP A 236 -22.87 12.65 -23.17
CA TRP A 236 -22.36 11.32 -22.78
C TRP A 236 -21.46 10.67 -23.83
N GLU A 237 -21.63 11.00 -25.12
CA GLU A 237 -20.81 10.52 -26.23
C GLU A 237 -19.30 10.54 -25.93
N PRO A 238 -18.74 11.62 -25.36
CA PRO A 238 -17.29 11.67 -25.08
C PRO A 238 -16.81 10.63 -24.05
N TYR A 239 -17.71 10.09 -23.25
CA TYR A 239 -17.37 9.14 -22.18
C TYR A 239 -17.63 7.68 -22.54
N VAL A 240 -18.42 7.43 -23.60
CA VAL A 240 -18.73 6.08 -24.11
C VAL A 240 -17.66 5.68 -25.11
N LEU A 241 -16.99 4.56 -24.90
CA LEU A 241 -15.86 4.12 -25.72
C LEU A 241 -16.26 3.14 -26.85
N GLU A 242 -17.33 2.39 -26.65
CA GLU A 242 -17.84 1.40 -27.58
C GLU A 242 -19.38 1.44 -27.58
N GLU A 243 -20.01 0.93 -28.63
CA GLU A 243 -21.46 0.79 -28.69
C GLU A 243 -21.97 0.00 -27.48
N PRO A 244 -22.99 0.52 -26.75
CA PRO A 244 -23.58 -0.19 -25.62
C PRO A 244 -24.26 -1.50 -26.05
N GLU A 245 -24.22 -2.50 -25.17
CA GLU A 245 -24.79 -3.81 -25.43
C GLU A 245 -25.84 -4.19 -24.38
N VAL A 246 -26.90 -4.87 -24.82
CA VAL A 246 -27.81 -5.61 -23.95
C VAL A 246 -27.47 -7.09 -24.08
N TRP A 247 -26.92 -7.69 -23.00
CA TRP A 247 -26.46 -9.09 -23.03
C TRP A 247 -27.62 -10.10 -22.88
N GLY A 248 -28.84 -9.60 -22.62
CA GLY A 248 -30.00 -10.43 -22.43
C GLY A 248 -30.18 -10.88 -20.98
N VAL A 249 -30.82 -12.06 -20.82
CA VAL A 249 -31.15 -12.61 -19.51
C VAL A 249 -29.93 -13.11 -18.78
N GLU A 250 -29.57 -12.47 -17.69
CA GLU A 250 -28.45 -12.85 -16.81
C GLU A 250 -28.88 -13.81 -15.70
N ASN A 251 -30.12 -13.64 -15.19
CA ASN A 251 -30.63 -14.47 -14.11
C ASN A 251 -32.14 -14.56 -14.15
N LEU A 252 -32.68 -15.72 -13.74
CA LEU A 252 -34.08 -15.98 -13.52
C LEU A 252 -34.31 -16.21 -12.02
N ALA A 253 -35.02 -15.26 -11.37
CA ALA A 253 -35.41 -15.40 -9.97
C ALA A 253 -36.87 -15.87 -9.89
N ALA A 254 -37.38 -16.17 -8.69
CA ALA A 254 -38.74 -16.66 -8.50
C ALA A 254 -39.81 -15.63 -8.89
N ASP A 255 -39.51 -14.35 -8.80
CA ASP A 255 -40.42 -13.21 -9.00
C ASP A 255 -39.96 -12.24 -10.09
N SER A 256 -38.82 -12.50 -10.70
CA SER A 256 -38.21 -11.53 -11.62
C SER A 256 -37.27 -12.18 -12.64
N VAL A 257 -37.14 -11.52 -13.77
CA VAL A 257 -36.09 -11.75 -14.76
C VAL A 257 -35.08 -10.61 -14.68
N VAL A 258 -33.81 -10.93 -14.73
CA VAL A 258 -32.73 -9.94 -14.68
C VAL A 258 -32.11 -9.81 -16.06
N LEU A 259 -32.22 -8.63 -16.68
CA LEU A 259 -31.57 -8.28 -17.93
C LEU A 259 -30.28 -7.50 -17.67
N ARG A 260 -29.19 -7.83 -18.36
CA ARG A 260 -27.92 -7.15 -18.22
C ARG A 260 -27.67 -6.17 -19.34
N VAL A 261 -27.41 -4.93 -18.95
CA VAL A 261 -27.00 -3.83 -19.83
C VAL A 261 -25.56 -3.46 -19.53
N VAL A 262 -24.75 -3.28 -20.57
CA VAL A 262 -23.33 -3.05 -20.45
C VAL A 262 -22.91 -1.86 -21.30
N VAL A 263 -22.18 -0.92 -20.69
CA VAL A 263 -21.63 0.26 -21.38
C VAL A 263 -20.16 0.41 -21.03
N LYS A 264 -19.29 0.38 -22.05
CA LYS A 264 -17.86 0.62 -21.88
C LYS A 264 -17.60 2.12 -21.85
N THR A 265 -16.93 2.58 -20.80
CA THR A 265 -16.74 4.00 -20.54
C THR A 265 -15.28 4.35 -20.31
N GLN A 266 -14.97 5.63 -20.39
CA GLN A 266 -13.71 6.14 -19.85
C GLN A 266 -13.59 5.81 -18.36
N PRO A 267 -12.36 5.65 -17.85
CA PRO A 267 -12.11 5.42 -16.42
C PRO A 267 -12.79 6.47 -15.54
N LEU A 268 -13.29 6.05 -14.39
CA LEU A 268 -13.98 6.87 -13.38
C LEU A 268 -15.36 7.39 -13.79
N GLN A 269 -15.81 7.18 -15.05
CA GLN A 269 -17.15 7.56 -15.51
C GLN A 269 -18.23 6.46 -15.29
N GLN A 270 -17.82 5.24 -15.03
CA GLN A 270 -18.72 4.09 -14.87
C GLN A 270 -19.81 4.31 -13.82
N TRP A 271 -19.51 4.99 -12.73
CA TRP A 271 -20.50 5.24 -11.67
C TRP A 271 -21.50 6.36 -12.03
N LYS A 272 -21.02 7.40 -12.74
CA LYS A 272 -21.88 8.48 -13.23
C LYS A 272 -22.83 7.94 -14.30
N THR A 273 -22.31 7.21 -15.26
CA THR A 273 -23.07 6.50 -16.30
C THR A 273 -24.11 5.56 -15.69
N ALA A 274 -23.72 4.77 -14.68
CA ALA A 274 -24.65 3.85 -14.02
C ALA A 274 -25.83 4.56 -13.35
N ARG A 275 -25.62 5.73 -12.77
CA ARG A 275 -26.72 6.52 -12.15
C ARG A 275 -27.67 7.08 -13.20
N GLU A 276 -27.12 7.70 -14.22
CA GLU A 276 -27.90 8.28 -15.32
C GLU A 276 -28.73 7.22 -16.05
N LEU A 277 -28.11 6.10 -16.40
CA LEU A 277 -28.83 5.00 -17.07
C LEU A 277 -29.97 4.45 -16.21
N ARG A 278 -29.79 4.29 -14.89
CA ARG A 278 -30.88 3.87 -14.00
C ARG A 278 -32.04 4.85 -14.01
N GLU A 279 -31.76 6.15 -14.06
CA GLU A 279 -32.80 7.18 -14.13
C GLU A 279 -33.52 7.15 -15.46
N ARG A 280 -32.82 7.01 -16.60
CA ARG A 280 -33.43 6.89 -17.94
C ARG A 280 -34.25 5.61 -18.06
N ILE A 281 -33.72 4.46 -17.59
CA ILE A 281 -34.44 3.18 -17.58
C ILE A 281 -35.75 3.31 -16.79
N LYS A 282 -35.70 3.93 -15.60
CA LYS A 282 -36.90 4.13 -14.79
C LYS A 282 -37.96 4.96 -15.53
N ARG A 283 -37.58 6.05 -16.21
CA ARG A 283 -38.47 6.91 -16.98
C ARG A 283 -39.11 6.16 -18.16
N VAL A 284 -38.34 5.38 -18.91
CA VAL A 284 -38.83 4.60 -20.05
C VAL A 284 -39.77 3.49 -19.58
N PHE A 285 -39.40 2.80 -18.51
CA PHE A 285 -40.27 1.73 -17.96
C PHE A 285 -41.62 2.26 -17.47
N ASP A 286 -41.62 3.45 -16.83
CA ASP A 286 -42.87 4.09 -16.42
C ASP A 286 -43.75 4.50 -17.64
N ALA A 287 -43.11 5.02 -18.69
CA ALA A 287 -43.82 5.44 -19.90
C ALA A 287 -44.41 4.25 -20.69
N GLU A 288 -43.64 3.15 -20.76
CA GLU A 288 -44.00 1.95 -21.51
C GLU A 288 -44.81 0.92 -20.71
N GLY A 289 -45.02 1.19 -19.39
CA GLY A 289 -45.78 0.31 -18.50
C GLY A 289 -45.07 -1.00 -18.16
N VAL A 290 -43.71 -1.04 -18.27
CA VAL A 290 -42.90 -2.19 -17.88
C VAL A 290 -42.90 -2.31 -16.36
N GLN A 291 -43.29 -3.46 -15.86
CA GLN A 291 -43.41 -3.70 -14.43
C GLN A 291 -42.08 -4.11 -13.80
N ILE A 292 -41.70 -3.41 -12.74
CA ILE A 292 -40.56 -3.79 -11.86
C ILE A 292 -41.13 -4.61 -10.70
N PRO A 293 -40.53 -5.74 -10.32
CA PRO A 293 -41.05 -6.59 -9.23
C PRO A 293 -41.25 -5.78 -7.96
N GLN A 294 -42.44 -5.81 -7.41
CA GLN A 294 -42.74 -5.23 -6.11
C GLN A 294 -42.59 -6.34 -5.06
N MET A 295 -41.87 -6.08 -3.97
CA MET A 295 -41.94 -6.97 -2.82
C MET A 295 -43.39 -6.95 -2.30
N VAL A 296 -44.17 -7.98 -2.65
CA VAL A 296 -45.45 -8.21 -1.98
C VAL A 296 -45.10 -8.68 -0.56
N PRO A 297 -45.47 -7.96 0.50
CA PRO A 297 -45.30 -8.45 1.86
C PRO A 297 -45.99 -9.80 1.97
N SER A 298 -45.26 -10.85 2.32
CA SER A 298 -45.87 -12.16 2.57
C SER A 298 -46.95 -11.97 3.63
N ARG A 299 -48.22 -12.15 3.21
CA ARG A 299 -49.35 -12.10 4.13
C ARG A 299 -49.15 -13.23 5.14
N PRO A 300 -49.14 -12.93 6.47
CA PRO A 300 -49.02 -13.99 7.46
C PRO A 300 -50.11 -15.03 7.23
N PRO A 301 -49.86 -16.34 7.46
CA PRO A 301 -50.85 -17.38 7.34
C PRO A 301 -52.05 -16.99 8.18
N GLN A 302 -53.22 -16.95 7.57
CA GLN A 302 -54.49 -16.81 8.32
C GLN A 302 -54.63 -18.13 9.09
N GLU A 303 -54.45 -18.05 10.40
CA GLU A 303 -54.81 -19.13 11.31
C GLU A 303 -56.35 -19.31 11.20
N GLY A 304 -56.76 -20.45 10.63
CA GLY A 304 -58.14 -20.90 10.61
C GLY A 304 -58.48 -21.71 11.85
#